data_445acf8ea2efa719e6a0832bd9fa560e
#
_entry.id   445acf8ea2efa719e6a0832bd9fa560e
#
_cell.length_a   1.000
_cell.length_b   1.000
_cell.length_c   1.000
_cell.angle_alpha   90.00
_cell.angle_beta   90.00
_cell.angle_gamma   90.00
#
_symmetry.space_group_name_H-M   'P 1'
#
loop_
_entity.id
_entity.type
_entity.pdbx_description
1 polymer ?
#
loop_
_entity_poly.entity_id
_entity_poly.type
_entity_poly.pdbx_seq_one_letter_code
_entity_poly.pdbx_strand_id
1 'polypeptide(L)'
;MKTIVCLAAGCAGLMLADASHAQNAPGGATPSYPARQVRIIVPYPAGGPTDVMARLVAQHLTEGLGQNFFVENLTGASGVVGTGTAANSPGDGHTILFVTNDFAVAPTVSSKVPYDAVKSFAPVTIAAASPQVVVVHPSFPAKTMRELVAVAKASPDKYNYASLGVGFGQLSSERLF
;
A
#
# COMPACT_ATOMS: atom_id res chain seq x y z
N MET A 1 37.97 -85.56 -22.92
CA MET A 1 36.57 -85.73 -22.47
C MET A 1 35.97 -84.34 -22.29
N LYS A 2 35.17 -83.98 -23.26
CA LYS A 2 33.79 -83.48 -23.22
C LYS A 2 33.61 -82.17 -22.50
N THR A 3 33.61 -81.11 -23.32
CA THR A 3 32.45 -80.20 -23.60
C THR A 3 31.92 -79.47 -22.38
N ILE A 4 32.05 -78.12 -22.39
CA ILE A 4 30.94 -77.14 -22.33
C ILE A 4 31.51 -75.78 -22.82
N VAL A 5 31.23 -75.49 -24.08
CA VAL A 5 31.28 -74.15 -24.65
C VAL A 5 29.82 -73.75 -24.82
N CYS A 6 29.55 -72.44 -24.75
CA CYS A 6 28.29 -71.74 -24.99
C CYS A 6 27.51 -71.44 -23.71
N LEU A 7 27.59 -70.17 -23.29
CA LEU A 7 26.49 -69.21 -23.16
C LEU A 7 27.00 -67.88 -22.55
N ALA A 8 27.54 -67.02 -23.33
CA ALA A 8 27.88 -65.67 -22.93
C ALA A 8 27.70 -64.68 -24.09
N ALA A 9 26.51 -64.68 -24.66
CA ALA A 9 26.15 -63.68 -25.69
C ALA A 9 24.65 -63.45 -25.61
N GLY A 10 24.19 -62.59 -24.73
CA GLY A 10 22.77 -62.30 -24.63
C GLY A 10 22.33 -61.27 -23.58
N CYS A 11 23.21 -60.47 -23.00
CA CYS A 11 22.79 -59.43 -22.02
C CYS A 11 23.34 -58.01 -22.29
N ALA A 12 23.67 -57.67 -23.53
CA ALA A 12 24.23 -56.35 -23.88
C ALA A 12 23.25 -55.46 -24.67
N GLY A 13 21.94 -55.69 -24.62
CA GLY A 13 20.96 -55.01 -25.48
C GLY A 13 19.81 -54.26 -24.81
N LEU A 14 19.77 -54.11 -23.47
CA LEU A 14 18.61 -53.54 -22.78
C LEU A 14 18.90 -52.32 -21.86
N MET A 15 19.98 -51.57 -22.02
CA MET A 15 20.33 -50.42 -21.18
C MET A 15 20.36 -49.09 -21.94
N LEU A 16 19.61 -48.90 -23.02
CA LEU A 16 19.64 -47.65 -23.82
C LEU A 16 18.26 -47.00 -24.04
N ALA A 17 17.24 -47.34 -23.24
CA ALA A 17 15.88 -46.80 -23.49
C ALA A 17 15.29 -45.90 -22.43
N ASP A 18 16.01 -45.45 -21.38
CA ASP A 18 15.44 -44.61 -20.33
C ASP A 18 16.03 -43.20 -20.20
N ALA A 19 16.70 -42.67 -21.23
CA ALA A 19 17.29 -41.30 -21.17
C ALA A 19 16.44 -40.20 -21.83
N SER A 20 15.16 -40.45 -22.16
CA SER A 20 14.37 -39.48 -22.93
C SER A 20 13.18 -38.81 -22.19
N HIS A 21 13.04 -38.97 -20.87
CA HIS A 21 11.91 -38.39 -20.13
C HIS A 21 12.29 -37.24 -19.16
N ALA A 22 13.50 -36.72 -19.24
CA ALA A 22 13.95 -35.64 -18.34
C ALA A 22 13.83 -34.22 -18.94
N GLN A 23 13.01 -33.96 -19.97
CA GLN A 23 12.95 -32.68 -20.66
C GLN A 23 11.55 -32.02 -20.76
N ASN A 24 10.62 -32.39 -19.89
CA ASN A 24 9.41 -31.61 -19.71
C ASN A 24 9.23 -31.26 -18.23
N ALA A 25 10.21 -30.60 -17.64
CA ALA A 25 9.90 -29.70 -16.56
C ALA A 25 9.08 -28.55 -17.20
N PRO A 26 7.83 -28.30 -16.79
CA PRO A 26 7.12 -27.13 -17.25
C PRO A 26 8.01 -25.95 -16.90
N GLY A 27 8.50 -25.24 -17.93
CA GLY A 27 9.31 -24.04 -17.75
C GLY A 27 8.60 -23.18 -16.72
N GLY A 28 9.29 -22.87 -15.62
CA GLY A 28 8.72 -22.18 -14.49
C GLY A 28 8.03 -20.91 -14.97
N ALA A 29 6.71 -21.00 -15.16
CA ALA A 29 5.91 -19.83 -15.36
C ALA A 29 6.15 -18.98 -14.13
N THR A 30 6.84 -17.85 -14.30
CA THR A 30 6.94 -16.84 -13.26
C THR A 30 5.52 -16.61 -12.76
N PRO A 31 5.23 -16.85 -11.47
CA PRO A 31 3.86 -16.75 -10.99
C PRO A 31 3.35 -15.36 -11.37
N SER A 32 2.28 -15.32 -12.17
CA SER A 32 1.70 -14.06 -12.63
C SER A 32 1.23 -13.30 -11.39
N TYR A 33 1.72 -12.09 -11.19
CA TYR A 33 1.20 -11.21 -10.16
C TYR A 33 -0.15 -10.62 -10.60
N PRO A 34 -1.15 -10.57 -9.71
CA PRO A 34 -1.16 -11.15 -8.36
C PRO A 34 -1.53 -12.65 -8.38
N ALA A 35 -0.79 -13.49 -7.62
CA ALA A 35 -1.05 -14.93 -7.54
C ALA A 35 -2.19 -15.28 -6.56
N ARG A 36 -2.58 -14.35 -5.71
CA ARG A 36 -3.65 -14.46 -4.69
C ARG A 36 -4.25 -13.08 -4.44
N GLN A 37 -5.31 -13.02 -3.63
CA GLN A 37 -5.95 -11.76 -3.26
C GLN A 37 -4.96 -10.75 -2.67
N VAL A 38 -5.17 -9.48 -2.95
CA VAL A 38 -4.35 -8.36 -2.50
C VAL A 38 -5.13 -7.52 -1.49
N ARG A 39 -4.53 -7.27 -0.34
CA ARG A 39 -5.08 -6.44 0.71
C ARG A 39 -4.60 -5.00 0.55
N ILE A 40 -5.53 -4.05 0.54
CA ILE A 40 -5.24 -2.62 0.56
C ILE A 40 -5.56 -2.09 1.96
N ILE A 41 -4.54 -1.77 2.74
CA ILE A 41 -4.69 -1.17 4.07
C ILE A 41 -4.95 0.32 3.91
N VAL A 42 -6.06 0.78 4.45
CA VAL A 42 -6.44 2.20 4.57
C VAL A 42 -6.45 2.54 6.06
N PRO A 43 -5.50 3.34 6.57
CA PRO A 43 -5.38 3.62 8.00
C PRO A 43 -6.36 4.69 8.50
N TYR A 44 -7.48 4.89 7.80
CA TYR A 44 -8.50 5.87 8.09
C TYR A 44 -9.89 5.23 8.18
N PRO A 45 -10.88 5.94 8.81
CA PRO A 45 -12.25 5.44 8.91
C PRO A 45 -12.88 5.13 7.56
N ALA A 46 -13.67 4.06 7.52
CA ALA A 46 -14.47 3.69 6.36
C ALA A 46 -15.46 4.82 5.99
N GLY A 47 -15.70 5.00 4.69
CA GLY A 47 -16.58 6.04 4.15
C GLY A 47 -15.93 7.41 4.03
N GLY A 48 -14.70 7.60 4.50
CA GLY A 48 -13.93 8.83 4.28
C GLY A 48 -13.40 8.93 2.84
N PRO A 49 -12.93 10.12 2.42
CA PRO A 49 -12.45 10.34 1.04
C PRO A 49 -11.37 9.34 0.60
N THR A 50 -10.44 9.03 1.49
CA THR A 50 -9.35 8.08 1.23
C THR A 50 -9.88 6.66 1.04
N ASP A 51 -10.86 6.23 1.83
CA ASP A 51 -11.50 4.92 1.72
C ASP A 51 -12.26 4.79 0.40
N VAL A 52 -13.04 5.81 0.02
CA VAL A 52 -13.77 5.83 -1.25
C VAL A 52 -12.81 5.69 -2.43
N MET A 53 -11.72 6.45 -2.44
CA MET A 53 -10.71 6.37 -3.49
C MET A 53 -10.01 5.00 -3.52
N ALA A 54 -9.66 4.45 -2.35
CA ALA A 54 -9.04 3.13 -2.27
C ALA A 54 -9.97 2.03 -2.81
N ARG A 55 -11.28 2.11 -2.55
CA ARG A 55 -12.27 1.15 -3.08
C ARG A 55 -12.43 1.26 -4.58
N LEU A 56 -12.43 2.46 -5.14
CA LEU A 56 -12.44 2.66 -6.60
C LEU A 56 -11.20 2.04 -7.26
N VAL A 57 -10.03 2.29 -6.67
CA VAL A 57 -8.77 1.68 -7.15
C VAL A 57 -8.81 0.16 -7.02
N ALA A 58 -9.27 -0.37 -5.87
CA ALA A 58 -9.42 -1.80 -5.65
C ALA A 58 -10.31 -2.48 -6.70
N GLN A 59 -11.44 -1.85 -7.05
CA GLN A 59 -12.35 -2.35 -8.07
C GLN A 59 -11.64 -2.43 -9.43
N HIS A 60 -11.01 -1.35 -9.88
CA HIS A 60 -10.32 -1.34 -11.18
C HIS A 60 -9.15 -2.32 -11.25
N LEU A 61 -8.40 -2.47 -10.15
CA LEU A 61 -7.33 -3.46 -10.07
C LEU A 61 -7.88 -4.90 -10.11
N THR A 62 -9.01 -5.15 -9.45
CA THR A 62 -9.70 -6.46 -9.50
C THR A 62 -10.13 -6.79 -10.93
N GLU A 63 -10.77 -5.84 -11.62
CA GLU A 63 -11.22 -6.00 -13.00
C GLU A 63 -10.04 -6.19 -13.98
N GLY A 64 -8.96 -5.43 -13.80
CA GLY A 64 -7.81 -5.44 -14.70
C GLY A 64 -6.84 -6.61 -14.51
N LEU A 65 -6.68 -7.09 -13.26
CA LEU A 65 -5.68 -8.10 -12.90
C LEU A 65 -6.29 -9.47 -12.58
N GLY A 66 -7.62 -9.61 -12.53
CA GLY A 66 -8.30 -10.89 -12.37
C GLY A 66 -8.19 -11.52 -10.98
N GLN A 67 -7.65 -10.79 -9.99
CA GLN A 67 -7.59 -11.21 -8.59
C GLN A 67 -8.30 -10.19 -7.70
N ASN A 68 -8.83 -10.65 -6.57
CA ASN A 68 -9.57 -9.78 -5.67
C ASN A 68 -8.63 -8.81 -4.93
N PHE A 69 -8.85 -7.51 -5.12
CA PHE A 69 -8.27 -6.44 -4.30
C PHE A 69 -9.33 -5.96 -3.33
N PHE A 70 -9.06 -6.03 -2.02
CA PHE A 70 -10.02 -5.63 -1.00
C PHE A 70 -9.43 -4.60 -0.04
N VAL A 71 -10.28 -3.68 0.40
CA VAL A 71 -9.91 -2.61 1.33
C VAL A 71 -10.16 -3.06 2.76
N GLU A 72 -9.15 -2.86 3.62
CA GLU A 72 -9.22 -3.04 5.07
C GLU A 72 -8.90 -1.74 5.79
N ASN A 73 -9.85 -1.25 6.60
CA ASN A 73 -9.67 -0.02 7.36
C ASN A 73 -9.05 -0.33 8.73
N LEU A 74 -7.78 0.00 8.90
CA LEU A 74 -7.03 -0.17 10.17
C LEU A 74 -6.76 1.18 10.81
N THR A 75 -7.73 1.70 11.53
CA THR A 75 -7.67 3.02 12.17
C THR A 75 -6.88 3.00 13.47
N GLY A 76 -6.48 4.19 13.94
CA GLY A 76 -5.83 4.38 15.25
C GLY A 76 -4.61 5.27 15.18
N ALA A 77 -4.44 6.12 16.19
CA ALA A 77 -3.32 7.07 16.34
C ALA A 77 -3.04 7.87 15.05
N SER A 78 -4.07 8.47 14.46
CA SER A 78 -3.98 9.24 13.20
C SER A 78 -3.36 8.44 12.04
N GLY A 79 -3.69 7.14 11.92
CA GLY A 79 -3.21 6.26 10.86
C GLY A 79 -1.90 5.52 11.17
N VAL A 80 -1.25 5.79 12.30
CA VAL A 80 0.02 5.15 12.68
C VAL A 80 -0.13 3.64 12.85
N VAL A 81 -1.26 3.16 13.39
CA VAL A 81 -1.52 1.73 13.61
C VAL A 81 -1.57 0.97 12.28
N GLY A 82 -2.42 1.39 11.36
CA GLY A 82 -2.55 0.73 10.06
C GLY A 82 -1.29 0.83 9.20
N THR A 83 -0.63 1.98 9.24
CA THR A 83 0.65 2.19 8.53
C THR A 83 1.75 1.28 9.10
N GLY A 84 1.85 1.16 10.41
CA GLY A 84 2.78 0.24 11.06
C GLY A 84 2.50 -1.22 10.72
N THR A 85 1.23 -1.61 10.63
CA THR A 85 0.83 -2.95 10.18
C THR A 85 1.28 -3.22 8.75
N ALA A 86 1.13 -2.26 7.85
CA ALA A 86 1.60 -2.38 6.47
C ALA A 86 3.13 -2.48 6.39
N ALA A 87 3.85 -1.65 7.18
CA ALA A 87 5.31 -1.66 7.23
C ALA A 87 5.90 -3.01 7.67
N ASN A 88 5.18 -3.75 8.51
CA ASN A 88 5.59 -5.07 9.01
C ASN A 88 5.02 -6.24 8.18
N SER A 89 4.30 -5.95 7.08
CA SER A 89 3.79 -6.99 6.18
C SER A 89 4.88 -7.45 5.21
N PRO A 90 4.79 -8.69 4.67
CA PRO A 90 5.71 -9.15 3.63
C PRO A 90 5.74 -8.21 2.42
N GLY A 91 6.93 -7.93 1.89
CA GLY A 91 7.13 -7.07 0.71
C GLY A 91 6.88 -7.79 -0.64
N ASP A 92 5.91 -8.70 -0.68
CA ASP A 92 5.58 -9.53 -1.84
C ASP A 92 4.52 -8.91 -2.78
N GLY A 93 4.13 -7.66 -2.52
CA GLY A 93 3.12 -6.93 -3.29
C GLY A 93 1.66 -7.28 -2.95
N HIS A 94 1.38 -8.26 -2.06
CA HIS A 94 0.01 -8.63 -1.69
C HIS A 94 -0.55 -7.85 -0.49
N THR A 95 0.22 -6.90 0.03
CA THR A 95 -0.25 -5.88 0.96
C THR A 95 0.16 -4.51 0.44
N ILE A 96 -0.81 -3.68 0.14
CA ILE A 96 -0.64 -2.31 -0.36
C ILE A 96 -1.12 -1.35 0.73
N LEU A 97 -0.39 -0.26 0.94
CA LEU A 97 -0.80 0.82 1.82
C LEU A 97 -1.36 1.97 0.97
N PHE A 98 -2.57 2.42 1.29
CA PHE A 98 -3.21 3.56 0.64
C PHE A 98 -3.39 4.69 1.64
N VAL A 99 -2.58 5.73 1.53
CA VAL A 99 -2.46 6.81 2.53
C VAL A 99 -2.50 8.20 1.89
N THR A 100 -2.65 9.20 2.72
CA THR A 100 -2.52 10.61 2.37
C THR A 100 -1.13 11.13 2.80
N ASN A 101 -0.84 12.40 2.57
CA ASN A 101 0.47 13.03 2.85
C ASN A 101 0.86 13.04 4.33
N ASP A 102 -0.08 12.90 5.25
CA ASP A 102 0.16 12.80 6.70
C ASP A 102 1.05 11.60 7.08
N PHE A 103 1.03 10.53 6.31
CA PHE A 103 1.96 9.42 6.42
C PHE A 103 3.44 9.87 6.45
N ALA A 104 3.81 10.83 5.60
CA ALA A 104 5.17 11.37 5.53
C ALA A 104 5.45 12.41 6.63
N VAL A 105 4.40 13.06 7.14
CA VAL A 105 4.52 14.09 8.20
C VAL A 105 4.56 13.47 9.59
N ALA A 106 3.86 12.36 9.83
CA ALA A 106 3.73 11.74 11.14
C ALA A 106 5.09 11.49 11.86
N PRO A 107 6.16 11.01 11.20
CA PRO A 107 7.46 10.83 11.86
C PRO A 107 8.13 12.14 12.31
N THR A 108 7.76 13.30 11.74
CA THR A 108 8.33 14.58 12.13
C THR A 108 7.64 15.19 13.36
N VAL A 109 6.39 14.80 13.62
CA VAL A 109 5.60 15.33 14.74
C VAL A 109 5.50 14.34 15.91
N SER A 110 5.88 13.09 15.73
CA SER A 110 5.85 12.06 16.76
C SER A 110 7.05 11.13 16.67
N SER A 111 7.78 10.98 17.78
CA SER A 111 8.88 10.04 17.91
C SER A 111 8.43 8.57 18.11
N LYS A 112 7.13 8.33 18.27
CA LYS A 112 6.55 7.00 18.54
C LYS A 112 5.98 6.31 17.32
N VAL A 113 6.39 6.71 16.12
CA VAL A 113 5.94 6.12 14.86
C VAL A 113 6.75 4.85 14.58
N PRO A 114 6.12 3.67 14.40
CA PRO A 114 6.82 2.39 14.25
C PRO A 114 7.22 2.07 12.80
N TYR A 115 7.44 3.08 11.98
CA TYR A 115 7.86 2.93 10.58
C TYR A 115 8.75 4.09 10.13
N ASP A 116 9.57 3.84 9.12
CA ASP A 116 10.30 4.87 8.37
C ASP A 116 9.56 5.10 7.05
N ALA A 117 9.09 6.33 6.82
CA ALA A 117 8.29 6.67 5.64
C ALA A 117 9.05 6.47 4.31
N VAL A 118 10.37 6.46 4.33
CA VAL A 118 11.22 6.30 3.13
C VAL A 118 11.71 4.86 2.96
N LYS A 119 12.10 4.20 4.06
CA LYS A 119 12.77 2.90 4.01
C LYS A 119 11.83 1.71 4.15
N SER A 120 10.68 1.90 4.83
CA SER A 120 9.76 0.79 5.11
C SER A 120 8.82 0.45 3.95
N PHE A 121 8.81 1.26 2.89
CA PHE A 121 7.87 1.12 1.79
C PHE A 121 8.52 1.30 0.42
N ALA A 122 8.02 0.55 -0.55
CA ALA A 122 8.29 0.79 -1.97
C ALA A 122 7.14 1.62 -2.56
N PRO A 123 7.37 2.87 -3.00
CA PRO A 123 6.31 3.70 -3.57
C PRO A 123 5.85 3.15 -4.92
N VAL A 124 4.54 3.10 -5.13
CA VAL A 124 3.93 2.64 -6.40
C VAL A 124 3.54 3.83 -7.26
N THR A 125 2.60 4.67 -6.78
CA THR A 125 2.10 5.83 -7.52
C THR A 125 1.33 6.77 -6.62
N ILE A 126 1.08 7.98 -7.12
CA ILE A 126 0.09 8.90 -6.57
C ILE A 126 -1.24 8.61 -7.27
N ALA A 127 -2.18 7.98 -6.57
CA ALA A 127 -3.46 7.58 -7.12
C ALA A 127 -4.40 8.77 -7.39
N ALA A 128 -4.34 9.81 -6.53
CA ALA A 128 -5.13 11.03 -6.67
C ALA A 128 -4.45 12.21 -5.99
N ALA A 129 -4.75 13.42 -6.47
CA ALA A 129 -4.38 14.66 -5.82
C ALA A 129 -5.65 15.52 -5.67
N SER A 130 -5.85 16.09 -4.49
CA SER A 130 -6.97 16.98 -4.19
C SER A 130 -6.45 18.26 -3.56
N PRO A 131 -6.89 19.44 -4.04
CA PRO A 131 -6.56 20.70 -3.40
C PRO A 131 -7.26 20.80 -2.05
N GLN A 132 -6.59 21.43 -1.08
CA GLN A 132 -7.21 21.82 0.18
C GLN A 132 -7.85 23.20 0.02
N VAL A 133 -9.04 23.37 0.59
CA VAL A 133 -9.76 24.63 0.62
C VAL A 133 -10.01 25.04 2.06
N VAL A 134 -9.86 26.33 2.33
CA VAL A 134 -10.27 26.93 3.60
C VAL A 134 -11.68 27.49 3.41
N VAL A 135 -12.59 27.06 4.24
CA VAL A 135 -14.00 27.47 4.21
C VAL A 135 -14.30 28.29 5.46
N VAL A 136 -14.92 29.44 5.29
CA VAL A 136 -15.38 30.29 6.37
C VAL A 136 -16.86 30.60 6.21
N HIS A 137 -17.54 30.94 7.31
CA HIS A 137 -18.93 31.37 7.24
C HIS A 137 -19.06 32.66 6.37
N PRO A 138 -20.12 32.84 5.58
CA PRO A 138 -20.30 33.99 4.70
C PRO A 138 -20.19 35.37 5.40
N SER A 139 -20.53 35.46 6.70
CA SER A 139 -20.40 36.68 7.51
C SER A 139 -18.99 36.90 8.06
N PHE A 140 -18.03 35.99 7.80
CA PHE A 140 -16.67 36.15 8.29
C PHE A 140 -15.98 37.33 7.56
N PRO A 141 -15.26 38.21 8.30
CA PRO A 141 -14.76 39.47 7.72
C PRO A 141 -13.45 39.30 6.95
N ALA A 142 -13.32 38.22 6.17
CA ALA A 142 -12.19 37.97 5.28
C ALA A 142 -12.67 37.21 4.02
N LYS A 143 -12.19 37.66 2.86
CA LYS A 143 -12.48 37.02 1.53
C LYS A 143 -11.23 36.45 0.89
N THR A 144 -10.07 36.67 1.44
CA THR A 144 -8.78 36.19 0.97
C THR A 144 -7.98 35.59 2.12
N MET A 145 -7.02 34.69 1.81
CA MET A 145 -6.11 34.13 2.82
C MET A 145 -5.33 35.20 3.56
N ARG A 146 -4.92 36.31 2.90
CA ARG A 146 -4.20 37.40 3.52
C ARG A 146 -5.07 38.13 4.55
N GLU A 147 -6.32 38.37 4.24
CA GLU A 147 -7.29 38.98 5.17
C GLU A 147 -7.59 38.04 6.34
N LEU A 148 -7.74 36.71 6.06
CA LEU A 148 -7.96 35.70 7.11
C LEU A 148 -6.81 35.73 8.13
N VAL A 149 -5.57 35.73 7.67
CA VAL A 149 -4.38 35.80 8.54
C VAL A 149 -4.37 37.11 9.35
N ALA A 150 -4.69 38.23 8.71
CA ALA A 150 -4.73 39.53 9.39
C ALA A 150 -5.80 39.55 10.50
N VAL A 151 -7.00 39.04 10.22
CA VAL A 151 -8.11 38.96 11.19
C VAL A 151 -7.76 38.03 12.34
N ALA A 152 -7.17 36.86 12.07
CA ALA A 152 -6.76 35.92 13.11
C ALA A 152 -5.69 36.52 14.03
N LYS A 153 -4.67 37.18 13.46
CA LYS A 153 -3.61 37.85 14.24
C LYS A 153 -4.11 39.02 15.06
N ALA A 154 -5.12 39.76 14.56
CA ALA A 154 -5.70 40.91 15.26
C ALA A 154 -6.60 40.49 16.45
N SER A 155 -7.05 39.25 16.50
CA SER A 155 -7.97 38.75 17.53
C SER A 155 -7.58 37.31 17.90
N PRO A 156 -6.46 37.11 18.62
CA PRO A 156 -6.06 35.80 19.12
C PRO A 156 -7.18 35.19 20.00
N ASP A 157 -7.35 33.91 19.93
CA ASP A 157 -8.33 33.11 20.71
C ASP A 157 -9.82 33.43 20.46
N LYS A 158 -10.14 34.30 19.50
CA LYS A 158 -11.52 34.65 19.17
C LYS A 158 -12.17 33.66 18.20
N TYR A 159 -11.40 33.04 17.34
CA TYR A 159 -11.89 32.19 16.27
C TYR A 159 -11.43 30.74 16.50
N ASN A 160 -12.35 29.80 16.28
CA ASN A 160 -12.07 28.37 16.34
C ASN A 160 -12.09 27.80 14.92
N TYR A 161 -11.31 26.76 14.71
CA TYR A 161 -11.31 25.98 13.47
C TYR A 161 -11.57 24.51 13.75
N ALA A 162 -12.09 23.79 12.77
CA ALA A 162 -12.28 22.36 12.86
C ALA A 162 -11.05 21.63 12.30
N SER A 163 -10.54 20.67 13.05
CA SER A 163 -9.41 19.83 12.67
C SER A 163 -9.75 18.37 12.86
N LEU A 164 -9.18 17.51 12.02
CA LEU A 164 -9.30 16.04 12.15
C LEU A 164 -8.29 15.44 13.15
N GLY A 165 -7.50 16.29 13.80
CA GLY A 165 -6.50 15.88 14.80
C GLY A 165 -5.04 16.07 14.36
N VAL A 166 -4.15 15.87 15.34
CA VAL A 166 -2.69 16.02 15.14
C VAL A 166 -2.19 14.95 14.18
N GLY A 167 -1.45 15.36 13.15
CA GLY A 167 -0.85 14.45 12.16
C GLY A 167 -1.59 14.37 10.82
N PHE A 168 -2.80 14.93 10.71
CA PHE A 168 -3.43 15.12 9.40
C PHE A 168 -2.79 16.30 8.65
N GLY A 169 -2.80 16.27 7.32
CA GLY A 169 -2.17 17.30 6.46
C GLY A 169 -2.60 18.74 6.73
N GLN A 170 -3.64 18.92 7.54
CA GLN A 170 -4.07 20.20 8.10
C GLN A 170 -3.05 20.81 9.10
N LEU A 171 -2.19 19.98 9.72
CA LEU A 171 -1.19 20.48 10.67
C LEU A 171 -0.21 21.46 10.02
N SER A 172 0.08 21.30 8.75
CA SER A 172 0.92 22.24 8.00
C SER A 172 0.22 23.59 7.79
N SER A 173 -1.11 23.62 7.76
CA SER A 173 -1.91 24.85 7.68
C SER A 173 -2.15 25.48 9.06
N GLU A 174 -2.25 24.69 10.13
CA GLU A 174 -2.45 25.19 11.51
C GLU A 174 -1.28 26.05 12.03
N ARG A 175 -0.06 25.79 11.55
CA ARG A 175 1.13 26.59 11.94
C ARG A 175 1.34 27.86 11.12
N LEU A 176 0.48 28.14 10.17
CA LEU A 176 0.54 29.38 9.37
C LEU A 176 -0.22 30.55 10.03
N PHE A 177 -0.93 30.33 11.13
CA PHE A 177 -1.67 31.27 11.95
C PHE A 177 -1.10 31.27 13.35
#